data_c3883d432c1c4fe5a42ba9e7ce605dac
#
_entry.id   c3883d432c1c4fe5a42ba9e7ce605dac
#
_cell.length_a   1.000
_cell.length_b   1.000
_cell.length_c   1.000
_cell.angle_alpha   90.00
_cell.angle_beta   90.00
_cell.angle_gamma   90.00
#
_symmetry.space_group_name_H-M   'P 1'
#
loop_
_entity.id
_entity.type
_entity.pdbx_description
1 polymer ?
#
loop_
_entity_poly.entity_id
_entity_poly.type
_entity_poly.pdbx_seq_one_letter_code
_entity_poly.pdbx_strand_id
1 'polypeptide(L)'
;RLIHLSDEWVSALGSPDANFAEFLAKSRTVVAGTLVGIGYRGAGVVQNIFDWVIIDEAGRAAPSELAVAMQAGHRVLLVGDHYQLPPTFSEEVKDAICQRFSVEEGSPLFGSDFERIFDSEYGKKVGTTLLSQYRMAPTIGEVVSTCFYRGELETGRGEPPKYYELLPEHLSKQVLWIDTAPLGERGHQQTSENRDDTWNTAEARIVMNLLRQIIESDEFMTVLKDELQPQEPPIGIICT
;
A
#
# COMPACT_ATOMS: atom_id res chain seq x y z
N ARG A 1 8.60 40.66 1.75
CA ARG A 1 8.56 39.16 1.92
C ARG A 1 9.50 38.44 0.95
N LEU A 2 9.45 38.73 -0.38
CA LEU A 2 10.36 38.15 -1.38
C LEU A 2 11.83 38.52 -1.15
N ILE A 3 12.11 39.79 -0.78
CA ILE A 3 13.47 40.25 -0.49
C ILE A 3 14.03 39.55 0.74
N HIS A 4 13.25 39.37 1.79
CA HIS A 4 13.66 38.67 3.00
C HIS A 4 13.97 37.19 2.71
N LEU A 5 13.15 36.52 1.89
CA LEU A 5 13.43 35.15 1.41
C LEU A 5 14.73 35.09 0.60
N SER A 6 15.00 36.07 -0.25
CA SER A 6 16.23 36.18 -1.04
C SER A 6 17.46 36.29 -0.15
N ASP A 7 17.40 37.15 0.88
CA ASP A 7 18.51 37.34 1.81
C ASP A 7 18.78 36.10 2.67
N GLU A 8 17.74 35.43 3.11
CA GLU A 8 17.87 34.12 3.80
C GLU A 8 18.47 33.06 2.88
N TRP A 9 18.10 33.00 1.61
CA TRP A 9 18.68 32.12 0.61
C TRP A 9 20.18 32.35 0.41
N VAL A 10 20.57 33.61 0.22
CA VAL A 10 21.97 33.99 0.03
C VAL A 10 22.78 33.69 1.26
N SER A 11 22.25 33.93 2.44
CA SER A 11 22.91 33.62 3.73
C SER A 11 23.05 32.11 3.92
N ALA A 12 22.02 31.32 3.63
CA ALA A 12 22.06 29.87 3.74
C ALA A 12 23.04 29.22 2.75
N LEU A 13 23.10 29.70 1.50
CA LEU A 13 24.03 29.19 0.48
C LEU A 13 25.50 29.59 0.74
N GLY A 14 25.74 30.66 1.50
CA GLY A 14 27.09 31.14 1.82
C GLY A 14 27.75 30.45 3.02
N SER A 15 27.03 29.60 3.76
CA SER A 15 27.55 28.85 4.90
C SER A 15 28.17 27.52 4.48
N PRO A 16 29.37 27.17 4.96
CA PRO A 16 29.99 25.86 4.71
C PRO A 16 29.14 24.68 5.23
N ASP A 17 28.31 24.91 6.24
CA ASP A 17 27.44 23.93 6.89
C ASP A 17 25.97 24.04 6.43
N ALA A 18 25.72 24.73 5.30
CA ALA A 18 24.38 24.99 4.81
C ALA A 18 23.61 23.69 4.51
N ASN A 19 22.63 23.39 5.32
CA ASN A 19 21.67 22.33 5.03
C ASN A 19 20.53 22.88 4.18
N PHE A 20 20.67 22.79 2.86
CA PHE A 20 19.68 23.25 1.91
C PHE A 20 18.32 22.56 2.09
N ALA A 21 18.31 21.27 2.46
CA ALA A 21 17.08 20.54 2.71
C ALA A 21 16.32 21.08 3.93
N GLU A 22 17.03 21.41 5.00
CA GLU A 22 16.44 22.04 6.19
C GLU A 22 15.87 23.43 5.87
N PHE A 23 16.59 24.22 5.09
CA PHE A 23 16.08 25.51 4.63
C PHE A 23 14.82 25.39 3.79
N LEU A 24 14.78 24.42 2.86
CA LEU A 24 13.59 24.15 2.05
C LEU A 24 12.43 23.73 2.93
N ALA A 25 12.63 22.81 3.89
CA ALA A 25 11.60 22.37 4.81
C ALA A 25 11.00 23.55 5.60
N LYS A 26 11.83 24.45 6.10
CA LYS A 26 11.40 25.68 6.82
C LYS A 26 10.62 26.68 5.93
N SER A 27 10.93 26.71 4.66
CA SER A 27 10.33 27.68 3.72
C SER A 27 9.02 27.21 3.08
N ARG A 28 8.61 25.94 3.31
CA ARG A 28 7.44 25.34 2.65
C ARG A 28 6.26 25.16 3.63
N THR A 29 5.07 25.41 3.11
CA THR A 29 3.83 25.16 3.86
C THR A 29 3.51 23.67 3.94
N VAL A 30 3.87 22.91 2.91
CA VAL A 30 3.67 21.46 2.82
C VAL A 30 4.99 20.81 2.48
N VAL A 31 5.37 19.80 3.27
CA VAL A 31 6.54 18.94 3.04
C VAL A 31 6.04 17.50 3.03
N ALA A 32 6.42 16.74 2.03
CA ALA A 32 6.04 15.33 1.89
C ALA A 32 7.28 14.45 1.73
N GLY A 33 7.22 13.24 2.26
CA GLY A 33 8.28 12.25 2.14
C GLY A 33 7.89 10.93 2.79
N THR A 34 8.74 9.93 2.67
CA THR A 34 8.55 8.66 3.41
C THR A 34 8.85 8.87 4.89
N LEU A 35 8.29 8.02 5.77
CA LEU A 35 8.52 8.09 7.22
C LEU A 35 10.01 8.06 7.56
N VAL A 36 10.76 7.14 6.95
CA VAL A 36 12.21 7.03 7.11
C VAL A 36 12.94 8.27 6.55
N GLY A 37 12.52 8.74 5.37
CA GLY A 37 13.11 9.92 4.71
C GLY A 37 12.92 11.20 5.52
N ILE A 38 11.76 11.39 6.13
CA ILE A 38 11.46 12.51 7.03
C ILE A 38 12.34 12.45 8.29
N GLY A 39 12.58 11.26 8.83
CA GLY A 39 13.42 11.03 10.00
C GLY A 39 14.91 11.28 9.78
N TYR A 40 15.36 11.34 8.53
CA TYR A 40 16.77 11.59 8.23
C TYR A 40 17.16 13.02 8.64
N ARG A 41 18.17 13.13 9.51
CA ARG A 41 18.61 14.44 10.04
C ARG A 41 18.94 15.47 8.96
N GLY A 42 19.48 15.02 7.82
CA GLY A 42 19.79 15.88 6.68
C GLY A 42 18.56 16.51 6.01
N ALA A 43 17.37 15.95 6.18
CA ALA A 43 16.14 16.52 5.65
C ALA A 43 15.63 17.73 6.45
N GLY A 44 16.05 17.87 7.72
CA GLY A 44 15.69 18.99 8.59
C GLY A 44 14.21 19.07 8.96
N VAL A 45 13.38 18.07 8.58
CA VAL A 45 11.93 18.08 8.78
C VAL A 45 11.59 17.89 10.25
N VAL A 46 12.25 16.96 10.95
CA VAL A 46 11.98 16.66 12.38
C VAL A 46 12.36 17.81 13.30
N GLN A 47 13.17 18.75 12.84
CA GLN A 47 13.58 19.95 13.57
C GLN A 47 12.61 21.11 13.41
N ASN A 48 11.65 20.98 12.50
CA ASN A 48 10.59 21.96 12.27
C ASN A 48 9.27 21.42 12.82
N ILE A 49 8.53 22.28 13.48
CA ILE A 49 7.22 21.92 14.02
C ILE A 49 6.15 22.45 13.07
N PHE A 50 5.41 21.53 12.48
CA PHE A 50 4.27 21.81 11.62
C PHE A 50 2.96 21.84 12.44
N ASP A 51 1.93 22.49 11.95
CA ASP A 51 0.61 22.45 12.59
C ASP A 51 0.02 21.05 12.56
N TRP A 52 0.24 20.33 11.45
CA TRP A 52 -0.25 18.99 11.20
C TRP A 52 0.83 18.07 10.65
N VAL A 53 0.83 16.84 11.13
CA VAL A 53 1.47 15.68 10.50
C VAL A 53 0.36 14.75 10.04
N ILE A 54 0.36 14.43 8.76
CA ILE A 54 -0.57 13.47 8.17
C ILE A 54 0.24 12.26 7.75
N ILE A 55 -0.08 11.11 8.30
CA ILE A 55 0.59 9.83 8.01
C ILE A 55 -0.41 8.94 7.29
N ASP A 56 -0.14 8.71 6.02
CA ASP A 56 -0.90 7.76 5.20
C ASP A 56 -0.31 6.36 5.31
N GLU A 57 -1.12 5.32 5.12
CA GLU A 57 -0.75 3.91 5.31
C GLU A 57 -0.21 3.60 6.73
N ALA A 58 -0.73 4.30 7.74
CA ALA A 58 -0.27 4.20 9.13
C ALA A 58 -0.45 2.79 9.72
N GLY A 59 -1.36 1.97 9.17
CA GLY A 59 -1.56 0.57 9.57
C GLY A 59 -0.35 -0.34 9.28
N ARG A 60 0.47 0.04 8.30
CA ARG A 60 1.66 -0.71 7.87
C ARG A 60 2.97 -0.18 8.45
N ALA A 61 2.94 0.99 9.07
CA ALA A 61 4.14 1.62 9.60
C ALA A 61 4.56 0.98 10.93
N ALA A 62 5.87 0.75 11.08
CA ALA A 62 6.42 0.29 12.34
C ALA A 62 6.27 1.38 13.44
N PRO A 63 6.13 1.01 14.72
CA PRO A 63 5.98 1.96 15.82
C PRO A 63 7.07 3.05 15.86
N SER A 64 8.31 2.67 15.57
CA SER A 64 9.45 3.59 15.52
C SER A 64 9.35 4.61 14.38
N GLU A 65 8.81 4.22 13.23
CA GLU A 65 8.60 5.09 12.08
C GLU A 65 7.50 6.11 12.36
N LEU A 66 6.38 5.65 12.94
CA LEU A 66 5.30 6.53 13.38
C LEU A 66 5.81 7.57 14.39
N ALA A 67 6.55 7.11 15.42
CA ALA A 67 7.08 7.99 16.45
C ALA A 67 8.00 9.08 15.90
N VAL A 68 8.83 8.76 14.90
CA VAL A 68 9.71 9.73 14.24
C VAL A 68 8.90 10.80 13.52
N ALA A 69 7.91 10.41 12.72
CA ALA A 69 7.09 11.37 11.97
C ALA A 69 6.22 12.23 12.90
N MET A 70 5.65 11.65 13.94
CA MET A 70 4.77 12.35 14.89
C MET A 70 5.46 13.48 15.64
N GLN A 71 6.79 13.43 15.78
CA GLN A 71 7.55 14.51 16.43
C GLN A 71 7.55 15.82 15.63
N ALA A 72 7.26 15.77 14.34
CA ALA A 72 7.33 16.93 13.46
C ALA A 72 6.09 17.85 13.54
N GLY A 73 5.09 17.55 14.36
CA GLY A 73 3.88 18.38 14.39
C GLY A 73 3.17 18.45 15.74
N HIS A 74 2.32 19.47 15.86
CA HIS A 74 1.47 19.67 17.02
C HIS A 74 0.23 18.76 17.03
N ARG A 75 -0.25 18.40 15.86
CA ARG A 75 -1.42 17.54 15.64
C ARG A 75 -1.07 16.45 14.68
N VAL A 76 -1.61 15.26 14.92
CA VAL A 76 -1.35 14.10 14.07
C VAL A 76 -2.67 13.57 13.54
N LEU A 77 -2.73 13.33 12.23
CA LEU A 77 -3.78 12.59 11.56
C LEU A 77 -3.19 11.29 11.03
N LEU A 78 -3.67 10.16 11.55
CA LEU A 78 -3.33 8.85 11.04
C LEU A 78 -4.40 8.40 10.06
N VAL A 79 -3.99 8.04 8.86
CA VAL A 79 -4.84 7.44 7.83
C VAL A 79 -4.30 6.05 7.56
N GLY A 80 -5.13 5.03 7.60
CA GLY A 80 -4.67 3.66 7.44
C GLY A 80 -5.82 2.66 7.50
N ASP A 81 -5.45 1.41 7.31
CA ASP A 81 -6.36 0.29 7.32
C ASP A 81 -5.71 -0.89 8.02
N HIS A 82 -6.20 -1.23 9.19
CA HIS A 82 -5.66 -2.30 10.02
C HIS A 82 -6.16 -3.70 9.61
N TYR A 83 -7.13 -3.78 8.70
CA TYR A 83 -7.52 -5.05 8.07
C TYR A 83 -6.63 -5.42 6.88
N GLN A 84 -5.73 -4.53 6.46
CA GLN A 84 -4.69 -4.82 5.48
C GLN A 84 -3.43 -5.37 6.15
N LEU A 85 -2.33 -5.48 5.41
CA LEU A 85 -1.09 -6.05 5.91
C LEU A 85 -0.52 -5.24 7.10
N PRO A 86 -0.13 -5.92 8.20
CA PRO A 86 0.50 -5.26 9.33
C PRO A 86 1.93 -4.81 9.01
N PRO A 87 2.61 -4.09 9.93
CA PRO A 87 4.03 -3.79 9.83
C PRO A 87 4.86 -5.06 9.61
N THR A 88 5.86 -4.97 8.73
CA THR A 88 6.75 -6.09 8.43
C THR A 88 8.11 -5.86 9.08
N PHE A 89 8.61 -6.84 9.80
CA PHE A 89 9.93 -6.85 10.41
C PHE A 89 10.76 -7.98 9.81
N SER A 90 12.07 -7.76 9.57
CA SER A 90 12.96 -8.87 9.22
C SER A 90 13.12 -9.81 10.40
N GLU A 91 13.38 -11.09 10.13
CA GLU A 91 13.57 -12.09 11.18
C GLU A 91 14.69 -11.70 12.15
N GLU A 92 15.78 -11.13 11.65
CA GLU A 92 16.89 -10.64 12.48
C GLU A 92 16.44 -9.55 13.48
N VAL A 93 15.55 -8.65 13.04
CA VAL A 93 15.00 -7.59 13.91
C VAL A 93 14.03 -8.19 14.93
N LYS A 94 13.19 -9.15 14.53
CA LYS A 94 12.29 -9.85 15.45
C LYS A 94 13.08 -10.59 16.54
N ASP A 95 14.08 -11.36 16.14
CA ASP A 95 14.94 -12.10 17.06
C ASP A 95 15.65 -11.16 18.07
N ALA A 96 16.20 -10.05 17.57
CA ALA A 96 16.85 -9.07 18.43
C ALA A 96 15.89 -8.44 19.45
N ILE A 97 14.65 -8.14 19.05
CA ILE A 97 13.59 -7.63 19.93
C ILE A 97 13.17 -8.70 20.95
N CYS A 98 12.92 -9.94 20.51
CA CYS A 98 12.55 -11.04 21.36
C CYS A 98 13.59 -11.31 22.45
N GLN A 99 14.87 -11.35 22.08
CA GLN A 99 15.97 -11.53 23.00
C GLN A 99 16.13 -10.36 24.00
N ARG A 100 16.06 -9.12 23.49
CA ARG A 100 16.30 -7.94 24.31
C ARG A 100 15.19 -7.69 25.32
N PHE A 101 13.95 -7.93 24.94
CA PHE A 101 12.77 -7.63 25.74
C PHE A 101 12.11 -8.87 26.37
N SER A 102 12.67 -10.06 26.12
CA SER A 102 12.14 -11.36 26.60
C SER A 102 10.65 -11.55 26.21
N VAL A 103 10.32 -11.26 24.96
CA VAL A 103 8.98 -11.41 24.40
C VAL A 103 8.94 -12.50 23.34
N GLU A 104 7.77 -13.08 23.11
CA GLU A 104 7.55 -14.08 22.07
C GLU A 104 7.26 -13.42 20.72
N GLU A 105 7.43 -14.17 19.61
CA GLU A 105 7.15 -13.69 18.25
C GLU A 105 5.71 -13.22 18.04
N GLY A 106 4.75 -13.77 18.77
CA GLY A 106 3.34 -13.34 18.78
C GLY A 106 3.05 -12.11 19.62
N SER A 107 4.07 -11.42 20.14
CA SER A 107 3.90 -10.25 20.98
C SER A 107 3.20 -9.12 20.25
N PRO A 108 2.29 -8.37 20.94
CA PRO A 108 1.67 -7.15 20.41
C PRO A 108 2.68 -6.08 19.98
N LEU A 109 3.95 -6.20 20.36
CA LEU A 109 5.01 -5.29 19.90
C LEU A 109 5.27 -5.35 18.39
N PHE A 110 4.90 -6.45 17.74
CA PHE A 110 5.00 -6.64 16.30
C PHE A 110 3.69 -6.28 15.56
N GLY A 111 2.64 -5.91 16.30
CA GLY A 111 1.38 -5.48 15.75
C GLY A 111 1.36 -4.02 15.29
N SER A 112 0.22 -3.60 14.76
CA SER A 112 0.01 -2.23 14.31
C SER A 112 -0.33 -1.30 15.49
N ASP A 113 0.46 -0.26 15.70
CA ASP A 113 0.13 0.79 16.65
C ASP A 113 -1.10 1.59 16.20
N PHE A 114 -1.33 1.69 14.89
CA PHE A 114 -2.53 2.30 14.34
C PHE A 114 -3.80 1.56 14.81
N GLU A 115 -3.82 0.23 14.74
CA GLU A 115 -4.93 -0.60 15.23
C GLU A 115 -5.17 -0.37 16.74
N ARG A 116 -4.10 -0.42 17.53
CA ARG A 116 -4.20 -0.20 18.99
C ARG A 116 -4.74 1.18 19.34
N ILE A 117 -4.33 2.22 18.61
CA ILE A 117 -4.81 3.58 18.80
C ILE A 117 -6.28 3.68 18.36
N PHE A 118 -6.63 3.11 17.22
CA PHE A 118 -7.98 3.15 16.67
C PHE A 118 -8.98 2.46 17.59
N ASP A 119 -8.63 1.30 18.14
CA ASP A 119 -9.49 0.53 19.07
C ASP A 119 -9.53 1.06 20.49
N SER A 120 -8.67 2.00 20.84
CA SER A 120 -8.64 2.61 22.17
C SER A 120 -9.90 3.44 22.44
N GLU A 121 -10.19 3.72 23.72
CA GLU A 121 -11.27 4.62 24.14
C GLU A 121 -11.15 6.03 23.52
N TYR A 122 -9.93 6.48 23.27
CA TYR A 122 -9.68 7.75 22.61
C TYR A 122 -9.95 7.62 21.11
N GLY A 123 -9.42 6.58 20.46
CA GLY A 123 -9.62 6.32 19.02
C GLY A 123 -11.10 6.22 18.66
N LYS A 124 -11.91 5.51 19.46
CA LYS A 124 -13.36 5.41 19.27
C LYS A 124 -14.10 6.74 19.34
N LYS A 125 -13.54 7.75 20.00
CA LYS A 125 -14.14 9.09 20.12
C LYS A 125 -13.76 10.01 18.97
N VAL A 126 -12.56 9.87 18.40
CA VAL A 126 -12.01 10.80 17.42
C VAL A 126 -11.81 10.17 16.04
N GLY A 127 -11.80 8.84 15.99
CA GLY A 127 -11.64 8.07 14.75
C GLY A 127 -12.94 8.02 13.94
N THR A 128 -12.80 7.79 12.66
CA THR A 128 -13.91 7.53 11.73
C THR A 128 -13.49 6.50 10.69
N THR A 129 -14.43 5.72 10.21
CA THR A 129 -14.20 4.72 9.16
C THR A 129 -14.86 5.16 7.87
N LEU A 130 -14.11 5.05 6.76
CA LEU A 130 -14.63 5.28 5.42
C LEU A 130 -15.12 3.94 4.88
N LEU A 131 -16.43 3.80 4.74
CA LEU A 131 -17.06 2.54 4.34
C LEU A 131 -17.35 2.45 2.83
N SER A 132 -17.24 3.53 2.09
CA SER A 132 -17.50 3.53 0.65
C SER A 132 -16.20 3.46 -0.15
N GLN A 133 -16.03 2.41 -0.94
CA GLN A 133 -14.90 2.25 -1.85
C GLN A 133 -15.30 2.55 -3.30
N TYR A 134 -14.36 3.12 -4.08
CA TYR A 134 -14.52 3.47 -5.50
C TYR A 134 -13.43 2.84 -6.39
N ARG A 135 -12.59 1.97 -5.83
CA ARG A 135 -11.46 1.33 -6.51
C ARG A 135 -11.87 0.07 -7.25
N MET A 136 -12.56 -0.83 -6.55
CA MET A 136 -12.89 -2.17 -7.03
C MET A 136 -14.22 -2.20 -7.75
N ALA A 137 -14.34 -3.06 -8.79
CA ALA A 137 -15.61 -3.41 -9.39
C ALA A 137 -16.55 -4.05 -8.34
N PRO A 138 -17.89 -3.97 -8.53
CA PRO A 138 -18.87 -4.35 -7.51
C PRO A 138 -18.64 -5.75 -6.91
N THR A 139 -18.55 -6.78 -7.75
CA THR A 139 -18.36 -8.16 -7.27
C THR A 139 -17.02 -8.35 -6.54
N ILE A 140 -15.95 -7.69 -6.98
CA ILE A 140 -14.66 -7.72 -6.29
C ILE A 140 -14.79 -7.04 -4.92
N GLY A 141 -15.47 -5.89 -4.88
CA GLY A 141 -15.75 -5.16 -3.64
C GLY A 141 -16.57 -5.99 -2.65
N GLU A 142 -17.57 -6.74 -3.13
CA GLU A 142 -18.38 -7.63 -2.31
C GLU A 142 -17.56 -8.76 -1.69
N VAL A 143 -16.72 -9.43 -2.48
CA VAL A 143 -15.82 -10.47 -1.97
C VAL A 143 -14.90 -9.91 -0.88
N VAL A 144 -14.25 -8.78 -1.14
CA VAL A 144 -13.36 -8.13 -0.19
C VAL A 144 -14.12 -7.68 1.05
N SER A 145 -15.29 -7.08 0.90
CA SER A 145 -16.16 -6.64 2.01
C SER A 145 -16.51 -7.81 2.91
N THR A 146 -16.96 -8.91 2.32
CA THR A 146 -17.38 -10.11 3.08
C THR A 146 -16.22 -10.78 3.78
N CYS A 147 -15.06 -10.91 3.10
CA CYS A 147 -13.91 -11.64 3.65
C CYS A 147 -13.16 -10.87 4.73
N PHE A 148 -13.02 -9.54 4.59
CA PHE A 148 -12.11 -8.74 5.40
C PHE A 148 -12.79 -7.64 6.20
N TYR A 149 -13.95 -7.14 5.76
CA TYR A 149 -14.62 -5.97 6.37
C TYR A 149 -16.01 -6.30 6.92
N ARG A 150 -16.28 -7.56 7.27
CA ARG A 150 -17.54 -8.03 7.88
C ARG A 150 -18.81 -7.67 7.09
N GLY A 151 -18.67 -7.43 5.78
CA GLY A 151 -19.77 -6.98 4.92
C GLY A 151 -20.10 -5.49 5.04
N GLU A 152 -19.30 -4.70 5.76
CA GLU A 152 -19.59 -3.28 6.03
C GLU A 152 -19.11 -2.34 4.90
N LEU A 153 -18.17 -2.80 4.04
CA LEU A 153 -17.64 -1.99 2.97
C LEU A 153 -18.61 -1.93 1.79
N GLU A 154 -19.07 -0.73 1.46
CA GLU A 154 -19.99 -0.47 0.35
C GLU A 154 -19.22 -0.10 -0.92
N THR A 155 -19.73 -0.54 -2.07
CA THR A 155 -19.14 -0.20 -3.37
C THR A 155 -19.89 0.96 -4.01
N GLY A 156 -19.18 2.09 -4.17
CA GLY A 156 -19.65 3.27 -4.90
C GLY A 156 -19.22 3.30 -6.37
N ARG A 157 -18.39 2.35 -6.82
CA ARG A 157 -18.00 2.22 -8.23
C ARG A 157 -19.12 1.57 -9.03
N GLY A 158 -19.37 2.08 -10.25
CA GLY A 158 -20.31 1.50 -11.19
C GLY A 158 -19.87 0.15 -11.75
N GLU A 159 -20.81 -0.51 -12.44
CA GLU A 159 -20.53 -1.77 -13.15
C GLU A 159 -19.39 -1.60 -14.17
N PRO A 160 -18.63 -2.67 -14.44
CA PRO A 160 -17.61 -2.64 -15.47
C PRO A 160 -18.22 -2.39 -16.85
N PRO A 161 -17.40 -1.89 -17.80
CA PRO A 161 -17.86 -1.66 -19.17
C PRO A 161 -18.45 -2.92 -19.81
N LYS A 162 -19.54 -2.76 -20.56
CA LYS A 162 -20.25 -3.89 -21.19
C LYS A 162 -19.41 -4.66 -22.21
N TYR A 163 -18.36 -4.08 -22.75
CA TYR A 163 -17.50 -4.80 -23.70
C TYR A 163 -16.81 -6.03 -23.10
N TYR A 164 -16.76 -6.18 -21.76
CA TYR A 164 -16.32 -7.43 -21.14
C TYR A 164 -17.23 -8.61 -21.44
N GLU A 165 -18.48 -8.38 -21.84
CA GLU A 165 -19.43 -9.41 -22.30
C GLU A 165 -19.03 -10.04 -23.66
N LEU A 166 -18.09 -9.42 -24.38
CA LEU A 166 -17.51 -9.96 -25.62
C LEU A 166 -16.50 -11.08 -25.36
N LEU A 167 -16.03 -11.21 -24.12
CA LEU A 167 -15.17 -12.32 -23.71
C LEU A 167 -15.97 -13.62 -23.54
N PRO A 168 -15.30 -14.79 -23.58
CA PRO A 168 -15.92 -16.05 -23.19
C PRO A 168 -16.61 -15.94 -21.80
N GLU A 169 -17.72 -16.64 -21.61
CA GLU A 169 -18.59 -16.49 -20.43
C GLU A 169 -17.82 -16.51 -19.09
N HIS A 170 -16.85 -17.40 -18.94
CA HIS A 170 -16.05 -17.49 -17.71
C HIS A 170 -15.10 -16.30 -17.50
N LEU A 171 -14.62 -15.66 -18.60
CA LEU A 171 -13.76 -14.48 -18.56
C LEU A 171 -14.55 -13.16 -18.52
N SER A 172 -15.82 -13.17 -18.82
CA SER A 172 -16.69 -11.99 -18.70
C SER A 172 -17.07 -11.69 -17.24
N LYS A 173 -16.83 -12.62 -16.32
CA LYS A 173 -17.11 -12.44 -14.88
C LYS A 173 -16.07 -11.54 -14.24
N GLN A 174 -16.47 -10.71 -13.27
CA GLN A 174 -15.57 -9.82 -12.53
C GLN A 174 -14.59 -10.60 -11.64
N VAL A 175 -14.96 -11.78 -11.19
CA VAL A 175 -14.13 -12.66 -10.37
C VAL A 175 -14.20 -14.07 -10.95
N LEU A 176 -13.05 -14.66 -11.21
CA LEU A 176 -12.89 -16.06 -11.60
C LEU A 176 -11.87 -16.71 -10.66
N TRP A 177 -12.32 -17.72 -9.93
CA TRP A 177 -11.45 -18.55 -9.09
C TRP A 177 -11.19 -19.88 -9.79
N ILE A 178 -9.94 -20.21 -10.00
CA ILE A 178 -9.53 -21.47 -10.62
C ILE A 178 -8.81 -22.31 -9.56
N ASP A 179 -9.43 -23.42 -9.17
CA ASP A 179 -8.85 -24.36 -8.22
C ASP A 179 -7.93 -25.35 -8.95
N THR A 180 -6.66 -25.38 -8.57
CA THR A 180 -5.64 -26.31 -9.08
C THR A 180 -5.49 -27.57 -8.24
N ALA A 181 -6.17 -27.68 -7.08
CA ALA A 181 -6.09 -28.86 -6.20
C ALA A 181 -6.43 -30.18 -6.91
N PRO A 182 -7.40 -30.26 -7.85
CA PRO A 182 -7.67 -31.49 -8.59
C PRO A 182 -6.51 -32.02 -9.45
N LEU A 183 -5.48 -31.19 -9.72
CA LEU A 183 -4.29 -31.60 -10.46
C LEU A 183 -3.31 -32.44 -9.62
N GLY A 184 -3.54 -32.55 -8.31
CA GLY A 184 -2.66 -33.25 -7.36
C GLY A 184 -1.24 -32.67 -7.39
N GLU A 185 -0.22 -33.52 -7.38
CA GLU A 185 1.18 -33.10 -7.37
C GLU A 185 1.56 -32.15 -8.52
N ARG A 186 0.88 -32.23 -9.67
CA ARG A 186 1.12 -31.32 -10.81
C ARG A 186 0.62 -29.89 -10.57
N GLY A 187 -0.26 -29.68 -9.62
CA GLY A 187 -0.75 -28.38 -9.19
C GLY A 187 0.08 -27.74 -8.07
N HIS A 188 1.05 -28.47 -7.52
CA HIS A 188 1.87 -27.96 -6.43
C HIS A 188 2.97 -27.03 -6.91
N GLN A 189 3.33 -26.10 -6.05
CA GLN A 189 4.48 -25.22 -6.21
C GLN A 189 5.77 -26.04 -6.25
N GLN A 190 6.65 -25.70 -7.15
CA GLN A 190 7.98 -26.27 -7.32
C GLN A 190 9.01 -25.30 -6.75
N THR A 191 10.09 -25.84 -6.19
CA THR A 191 11.16 -25.03 -5.58
C THR A 191 12.51 -25.52 -6.12
N SER A 192 13.43 -24.60 -6.36
CA SER A 192 14.82 -24.94 -6.72
C SER A 192 15.53 -25.69 -5.59
N GLU A 193 16.60 -26.42 -5.91
CA GLU A 193 17.41 -27.11 -4.90
C GLU A 193 17.96 -26.17 -3.82
N ASN A 194 18.26 -24.93 -4.17
CA ASN A 194 18.74 -23.90 -3.26
C ASN A 194 17.61 -23.12 -2.53
N ARG A 195 16.35 -23.43 -2.81
CA ARG A 195 15.14 -22.76 -2.27
C ARG A 195 15.02 -21.26 -2.59
N ASP A 196 15.84 -20.74 -3.49
CA ASP A 196 15.84 -19.32 -3.82
C ASP A 196 14.77 -18.96 -4.87
N ASP A 197 14.40 -19.94 -5.72
CA ASP A 197 13.38 -19.77 -6.75
C ASP A 197 12.21 -20.72 -6.53
N THR A 198 11.00 -20.18 -6.61
CA THR A 198 9.76 -20.94 -6.56
C THR A 198 8.91 -20.65 -7.80
N TRP A 199 8.25 -21.68 -8.35
CA TRP A 199 7.36 -21.54 -9.50
C TRP A 199 6.23 -22.56 -9.48
N ASN A 200 5.16 -22.27 -10.20
CA ASN A 200 4.09 -23.24 -10.43
C ASN A 200 3.80 -23.36 -11.93
N THR A 201 4.26 -24.44 -12.53
CA THR A 201 4.10 -24.69 -13.98
C THR A 201 2.63 -24.84 -14.38
N ALA A 202 1.78 -25.39 -13.51
CA ALA A 202 0.36 -25.55 -13.80
C ALA A 202 -0.35 -24.19 -13.85
N GLU A 203 -0.11 -23.34 -12.87
CA GLU A 203 -0.66 -21.99 -12.82
C GLU A 203 -0.18 -21.14 -14.01
N ALA A 204 1.13 -21.18 -14.32
CA ALA A 204 1.67 -20.51 -15.49
C ALA A 204 0.97 -20.92 -16.79
N ARG A 205 0.69 -22.22 -16.98
CA ARG A 205 -0.04 -22.71 -18.15
C ARG A 205 -1.49 -22.23 -18.18
N ILE A 206 -2.16 -22.19 -17.02
CA ILE A 206 -3.52 -21.68 -16.89
C ILE A 206 -3.53 -20.19 -17.29
N VAL A 207 -2.66 -19.38 -16.69
CA VAL A 207 -2.54 -17.94 -17.02
C VAL A 207 -2.30 -17.74 -18.51
N MET A 208 -1.37 -18.50 -19.12
CA MET A 208 -1.11 -18.41 -20.56
C MET A 208 -2.34 -18.78 -21.42
N ASN A 209 -3.13 -19.76 -20.99
CA ASN A 209 -4.34 -20.13 -21.71
C ASN A 209 -5.42 -19.04 -21.60
N LEU A 210 -5.60 -18.44 -20.42
CA LEU A 210 -6.55 -17.33 -20.24
C LEU A 210 -6.13 -16.12 -21.08
N LEU A 211 -4.86 -15.75 -21.07
CA LEU A 211 -4.33 -14.66 -21.88
C LEU A 211 -4.57 -14.92 -23.39
N ARG A 212 -4.36 -16.16 -23.85
CA ARG A 212 -4.61 -16.52 -25.25
C ARG A 212 -6.06 -16.33 -25.62
N GLN A 213 -7.01 -16.79 -24.79
CA GLN A 213 -8.44 -16.61 -25.02
C GLN A 213 -8.85 -15.13 -25.07
N ILE A 214 -8.24 -14.28 -24.24
CA ILE A 214 -8.48 -12.83 -24.28
C ILE A 214 -7.95 -12.24 -25.60
N ILE A 215 -6.72 -12.58 -26.01
CA ILE A 215 -6.08 -12.05 -27.20
C ILE A 215 -6.77 -12.53 -28.50
N GLU A 216 -7.26 -13.76 -28.51
CA GLU A 216 -7.98 -14.37 -29.64
C GLU A 216 -9.43 -13.82 -29.77
N SER A 217 -9.93 -13.04 -28.82
CA SER A 217 -11.22 -12.36 -28.91
C SER A 217 -11.06 -11.04 -29.69
N ASP A 218 -11.09 -11.10 -31.02
CA ASP A 218 -10.86 -9.96 -31.89
C ASP A 218 -11.79 -8.77 -31.62
N GLU A 219 -13.07 -9.02 -31.34
CA GLU A 219 -14.06 -7.98 -31.03
C GLU A 219 -13.70 -7.27 -29.73
N PHE A 220 -13.39 -8.02 -28.68
CA PHE A 220 -12.94 -7.46 -27.40
C PHE A 220 -11.66 -6.65 -27.55
N MET A 221 -10.67 -7.20 -28.23
CA MET A 221 -9.38 -6.53 -28.44
C MET A 221 -9.48 -5.26 -29.27
N THR A 222 -10.43 -5.20 -30.20
CA THR A 222 -10.70 -3.98 -30.98
C THR A 222 -11.25 -2.88 -30.09
N VAL A 223 -12.29 -3.16 -29.31
CA VAL A 223 -12.91 -2.18 -28.41
C VAL A 223 -11.92 -1.77 -27.32
N LEU A 224 -11.16 -2.72 -26.76
CA LEU A 224 -10.19 -2.44 -25.72
C LEU A 224 -9.10 -1.46 -26.19
N LYS A 225 -8.62 -1.57 -27.42
CA LYS A 225 -7.63 -0.65 -28.00
C LYS A 225 -8.15 0.77 -28.15
N ASP A 226 -9.45 0.91 -28.44
CA ASP A 226 -10.08 2.21 -28.62
C ASP A 226 -10.36 2.90 -27.26
N GLU A 227 -10.63 2.11 -26.21
CA GLU A 227 -10.95 2.61 -24.86
C GLU A 227 -9.72 2.90 -24.00
N LEU A 228 -8.62 2.16 -24.23
CA LEU A 228 -7.39 2.32 -23.46
C LEU A 228 -6.57 3.52 -23.91
N GLN A 229 -6.04 4.25 -22.91
CA GLN A 229 -5.01 5.23 -23.19
C GLN A 229 -3.69 4.53 -23.57
N PRO A 230 -2.89 5.09 -24.48
CA PRO A 230 -1.68 4.43 -25.00
C PRO A 230 -0.64 4.02 -23.96
N GLN A 231 -0.74 4.51 -22.74
CA GLN A 231 0.22 4.26 -21.65
C GLN A 231 -0.33 3.33 -20.55
N GLU A 232 -1.58 2.88 -20.64
CA GLU A 232 -2.18 2.03 -19.64
C GLU A 232 -2.04 0.54 -20.02
N PRO A 233 -1.33 -0.27 -19.20
CA PRO A 233 -1.27 -1.70 -19.45
C PRO A 233 -2.66 -2.33 -19.21
N PRO A 234 -3.21 -3.08 -20.19
CA PRO A 234 -4.57 -3.65 -20.07
C PRO A 234 -4.65 -4.82 -19.09
N ILE A 235 -3.53 -5.45 -18.78
CA ILE A 235 -3.47 -6.67 -17.97
C ILE A 235 -2.31 -6.57 -17.00
N GLY A 236 -2.58 -6.86 -15.72
CA GLY A 236 -1.58 -7.03 -14.69
C GLY A 236 -1.53 -8.50 -14.24
N ILE A 237 -0.33 -9.05 -14.09
CA ILE A 237 -0.10 -10.37 -13.49
C ILE A 237 0.67 -10.14 -12.20
N ILE A 238 0.11 -10.61 -11.08
CA ILE A 238 0.74 -10.49 -9.76
C ILE A 238 1.09 -11.90 -9.28
N CYS A 239 2.36 -12.11 -8.95
CA CYS A 239 2.87 -13.35 -8.37
C CYS A 239 3.29 -13.08 -6.92
N THR A 240 3.10 -14.06 -6.05
CA THR A 240 3.51 -14.04 -4.64
C THR A 240 4.60 -15.09 -4.41
#